data_82f36b09c6164467b9a023d87a0ae3ff
#
_entry.id   82f36b09c6164467b9a023d87a0ae3ff
#
_cell.length_a   1.000
_cell.length_b   1.000
_cell.length_c   1.000
_cell.angle_alpha   90.00
_cell.angle_beta   90.00
_cell.angle_gamma   90.00
#
_symmetry.space_group_name_H-M   'P 1'
#
loop_
_entity.id
_entity.type
_entity.pdbx_description
1 polymer ?
#
loop_
_entity_poly.entity_id
_entity_poly.type
_entity_poly.pdbx_seq_one_letter_code
_entity_poly.pdbx_strand_id
1 'polypeptide(L)'
;MIKVNSTWASTYFGSRARSETWINASETDQANALAMAGYIIDGAFTWTGLAYVVQPDGTIIWNDQIYAAICEQAVWMLDHNIYEYPEILTKGFVKAEGGPDISITLDKDFILPFLCRAAIGLIGDLGVLNDPQQTGGMIIRDVIRAI
;
A
#
# COMPACT_ATOMS: atom_id res chain seq x y z
N MET A 1 2.63 13.17 3.12
CA MET A 1 2.40 12.28 1.96
C MET A 1 3.60 12.31 1.02
N ILE A 2 4.07 11.13 0.62
CA ILE A 2 5.19 11.01 -0.31
C ILE A 2 4.64 10.99 -1.73
N LYS A 3 5.14 11.84 -2.60
CA LYS A 3 4.66 11.93 -3.99
C LYS A 3 5.69 11.35 -4.94
N VAL A 4 5.25 10.40 -5.75
CA VAL A 4 6.02 9.87 -6.88
C VAL A 4 5.42 10.45 -8.16
N ASN A 5 6.22 11.12 -8.96
CA ASN A 5 5.72 11.65 -10.23
C ASN A 5 5.62 10.56 -11.29
N SER A 6 4.78 10.80 -12.28
CA SER A 6 4.50 9.82 -13.33
C SER A 6 5.74 9.49 -14.19
N THR A 7 6.65 10.43 -14.35
CA THR A 7 7.87 10.22 -15.11
C THR A 7 8.78 9.21 -14.40
N TRP A 8 8.98 9.38 -13.10
CA TRP A 8 9.76 8.45 -12.30
C TRP A 8 9.15 7.06 -12.33
N ALA A 9 7.82 6.98 -12.14
CA ALA A 9 7.10 5.72 -12.17
C ALA A 9 7.20 5.04 -13.52
N SER A 10 7.06 5.76 -14.61
CA SER A 10 7.18 5.21 -15.97
C SER A 10 8.58 4.66 -16.23
N THR A 11 9.61 5.33 -15.75
CA THR A 11 10.98 4.86 -15.85
C THR A 11 11.18 3.57 -15.05
N TYR A 12 10.65 3.55 -13.83
CA TYR A 12 10.70 2.36 -12.97
C TYR A 12 10.01 1.16 -13.62
N PHE A 13 8.78 1.32 -14.06
CA PHE A 13 8.02 0.24 -14.67
C PHE A 13 8.56 -0.16 -16.05
N GLY A 14 9.26 0.74 -16.74
CA GLY A 14 9.92 0.43 -18.00
C GLY A 14 11.09 -0.52 -17.84
N SER A 15 11.72 -0.57 -16.68
CA SER A 15 12.84 -1.47 -16.38
C SER A 15 12.44 -2.68 -15.54
N ARG A 16 11.18 -2.77 -15.12
CA ARG A 16 10.67 -3.85 -14.29
C ARG A 16 10.04 -4.92 -15.16
N ALA A 17 10.26 -6.19 -14.80
CA ALA A 17 9.60 -7.30 -15.45
C ALA A 17 8.09 -7.30 -15.12
N ARG A 18 7.27 -7.68 -16.09
CA ARG A 18 5.82 -7.85 -15.91
C ARG A 18 5.10 -6.60 -15.41
N SER A 19 5.16 -5.57 -16.22
CA SER A 19 4.51 -4.28 -15.89
C SER A 19 3.17 -4.09 -16.61
N GLU A 20 2.55 -5.16 -17.09
CA GLU A 20 1.33 -5.11 -17.89
C GLU A 20 0.19 -4.42 -17.16
N THR A 21 -0.01 -4.71 -15.88
CA THR A 21 -1.06 -4.06 -15.08
C THR A 21 -0.91 -2.55 -15.08
N TRP A 22 0.30 -2.08 -14.92
CA TRP A 22 0.59 -0.65 -14.94
C TRP A 22 0.35 -0.05 -16.33
N ILE A 23 0.92 -0.68 -17.35
CA ILE A 23 0.87 -0.18 -18.72
C ILE A 23 -0.58 -0.13 -19.22
N ASN A 24 -1.40 -1.10 -18.84
CA ASN A 24 -2.79 -1.20 -19.27
C ASN A 24 -3.74 -0.31 -18.46
N ALA A 25 -3.30 0.23 -17.35
CA ALA A 25 -4.11 1.15 -16.56
C ALA A 25 -4.20 2.52 -17.26
N SER A 26 -5.33 3.20 -17.09
CA SER A 26 -5.46 4.56 -17.58
C SER A 26 -4.52 5.51 -16.83
N GLU A 27 -4.20 6.64 -17.45
CA GLU A 27 -3.38 7.67 -16.79
C GLU A 27 -3.99 8.13 -15.46
N THR A 28 -5.33 8.24 -15.44
CA THR A 28 -6.06 8.61 -14.23
C THR A 28 -5.89 7.54 -13.14
N ASP A 29 -6.04 6.28 -13.49
CA ASP A 29 -5.87 5.19 -12.53
C ASP A 29 -4.43 5.09 -12.04
N GLN A 30 -3.46 5.28 -12.93
CA GLN A 30 -2.05 5.32 -12.55
C GLN A 30 -1.78 6.43 -11.54
N ALA A 31 -2.25 7.64 -11.81
CA ALA A 31 -2.06 8.79 -10.92
C ALA A 31 -2.73 8.58 -9.56
N ASN A 32 -3.95 8.07 -9.57
CA ASN A 32 -4.70 7.79 -8.34
C ASN A 32 -4.04 6.68 -7.52
N ALA A 33 -3.54 5.64 -8.18
CA ALA A 33 -2.84 4.55 -7.52
C ALA A 33 -1.56 5.04 -6.85
N LEU A 34 -0.76 5.85 -7.54
CA LEU A 34 0.46 6.41 -6.97
C LEU A 34 0.16 7.33 -5.78
N ALA A 35 -0.85 8.16 -5.88
CA ALA A 35 -1.23 9.07 -4.79
C ALA A 35 -1.67 8.29 -3.56
N MET A 36 -2.52 7.30 -3.74
CA MET A 36 -3.00 6.47 -2.63
C MET A 36 -1.89 5.61 -2.05
N ALA A 37 -1.03 5.02 -2.89
CA ALA A 37 0.10 4.25 -2.44
C ALA A 37 1.08 5.09 -1.60
N GLY A 38 1.36 6.30 -2.05
CA GLY A 38 2.20 7.24 -1.29
C GLY A 38 1.62 7.57 0.08
N TYR A 39 0.32 7.72 0.15
CA TYR A 39 -0.38 7.98 1.41
C TYR A 39 -0.30 6.77 2.36
N ILE A 40 -0.56 5.59 1.83
CA ILE A 40 -0.54 4.34 2.60
C ILE A 40 0.86 4.05 3.14
N ILE A 41 1.85 4.12 2.28
CA ILE A 41 3.24 3.83 2.67
C ILE A 41 3.72 4.83 3.71
N ASP A 42 3.47 6.11 3.52
CA ASP A 42 3.88 7.13 4.48
C ASP A 42 3.22 6.93 5.85
N GLY A 43 1.95 6.56 5.86
CA GLY A 43 1.24 6.31 7.12
C GLY A 43 1.62 5.02 7.83
N ALA A 44 2.13 4.03 7.10
CA ALA A 44 2.43 2.71 7.64
C ALA A 44 3.81 2.61 8.30
N PHE A 45 4.71 3.53 7.99
CA PHE A 45 6.10 3.46 8.45
C PHE A 45 6.51 4.70 9.24
N THR A 46 7.39 4.49 10.21
CA THR A 46 8.17 5.55 10.82
C THR A 46 9.54 5.56 10.16
N TRP A 47 9.92 6.68 9.57
CA TRP A 47 11.10 6.76 8.74
C TRP A 47 12.37 6.97 9.56
N THR A 48 13.43 6.30 9.14
CA THR A 48 14.77 6.54 9.68
C THR A 48 15.42 7.74 8.98
N GLY A 49 16.52 8.23 9.51
CA GLY A 49 17.25 9.34 8.89
C GLY A 49 17.88 9.01 7.53
N LEU A 50 17.90 7.71 7.15
CA LEU A 50 18.40 7.27 5.85
C LEU A 50 17.32 7.31 4.76
N ALA A 51 16.05 7.49 5.14
CA ALA A 51 14.92 7.43 4.24
C ALA A 51 14.84 8.64 3.30
N TYR A 52 15.32 9.79 3.73
CA TYR A 52 15.20 11.03 2.98
C TYR A 52 16.31 12.01 3.31
N VAL A 53 16.46 12.99 2.43
CA VAL A 53 17.38 14.11 2.61
C VAL A 53 16.56 15.39 2.50
N VAL A 54 16.79 16.32 3.44
CA VAL A 54 16.18 17.64 3.38
C VAL A 54 17.14 18.58 2.66
N GLN A 55 16.67 19.16 1.56
CA GLN A 55 17.44 20.13 0.79
C GLN A 55 17.51 21.49 1.52
N PRO A 56 18.47 22.34 1.18
CA PRO A 56 18.58 23.67 1.81
C PRO A 56 17.31 24.53 1.66
N ASP A 57 16.52 24.30 0.60
CA ASP A 57 15.26 25.02 0.37
C ASP A 57 14.07 24.39 1.13
N GLY A 58 14.30 23.36 1.93
CA GLY A 58 13.26 22.63 2.66
C GLY A 58 12.62 21.49 1.88
N THR A 59 12.96 21.31 0.61
CA THR A 59 12.44 20.19 -0.20
C THR A 59 12.99 18.87 0.31
N ILE A 60 12.12 17.87 0.41
CA ILE A 60 12.51 16.53 0.83
C ILE A 60 12.70 15.65 -0.40
N ILE A 61 13.86 15.02 -0.49
CA ILE A 61 14.15 14.02 -1.51
C ILE A 61 14.20 12.66 -0.82
N TRP A 62 13.29 11.80 -1.22
CA TRP A 62 13.19 10.44 -0.67
C TRP A 62 14.17 9.50 -1.36
N ASN A 63 14.57 8.47 -0.65
CA ASN A 63 15.40 7.40 -1.20
C ASN A 63 14.64 6.71 -2.34
N ASP A 64 15.35 6.37 -3.41
CA ASP A 64 14.75 5.72 -4.59
C ASP A 64 14.03 4.41 -4.25
N GLN A 65 14.50 3.69 -3.24
CA GLN A 65 13.83 2.47 -2.79
C GLN A 65 12.43 2.75 -2.24
N ILE A 66 12.21 3.90 -1.65
CA ILE A 66 10.88 4.31 -1.17
C ILE A 66 9.98 4.64 -2.35
N TYR A 67 10.49 5.34 -3.35
CA TYR A 67 9.73 5.58 -4.58
C TYR A 67 9.37 4.26 -5.28
N ALA A 68 10.31 3.33 -5.35
CA ALA A 68 10.06 2.01 -5.92
C ALA A 68 9.00 1.24 -5.10
N ALA A 69 9.06 1.32 -3.78
CA ALA A 69 8.07 0.69 -2.90
C ALA A 69 6.67 1.24 -3.15
N ILE A 70 6.55 2.55 -3.35
CA ILE A 70 5.27 3.19 -3.66
C ILE A 70 4.76 2.71 -5.01
N CYS A 71 5.62 2.57 -6.00
CA CYS A 71 5.25 2.02 -7.31
C CYS A 71 4.75 0.57 -7.19
N GLU A 72 5.43 -0.27 -6.41
CA GLU A 72 5.00 -1.65 -6.18
C GLU A 72 3.66 -1.71 -5.44
N GLN A 73 3.47 -0.86 -4.45
CA GLN A 73 2.20 -0.75 -3.75
C GLN A 73 1.09 -0.32 -4.70
N ALA A 74 1.35 0.64 -5.58
CA ALA A 74 0.37 1.14 -6.53
C ALA A 74 -0.08 0.04 -7.51
N VAL A 75 0.86 -0.68 -8.11
CA VAL A 75 0.52 -1.75 -9.05
C VAL A 75 -0.18 -2.91 -8.36
N TRP A 76 0.21 -3.22 -7.13
CA TRP A 76 -0.45 -4.25 -6.34
C TRP A 76 -1.92 -3.88 -6.07
N MET A 77 -2.20 -2.62 -5.76
CA MET A 77 -3.57 -2.15 -5.54
C MET A 77 -4.39 -2.19 -6.83
N LEU A 78 -3.80 -1.89 -7.97
CA LEU A 78 -4.47 -2.01 -9.26
C LEU A 78 -4.80 -3.47 -9.58
N ASP A 79 -3.88 -4.40 -9.31
CA ASP A 79 -4.09 -5.82 -9.52
C ASP A 79 -5.21 -6.40 -8.65
N HIS A 80 -5.35 -5.89 -7.45
CA HIS A 80 -6.29 -6.43 -6.46
C HIS A 80 -7.57 -5.62 -6.34
N ASN A 81 -7.74 -4.59 -7.17
CA ASN A 81 -8.92 -3.71 -7.18
C ASN A 81 -9.32 -3.21 -5.79
N ILE A 82 -8.33 -2.87 -4.99
CA ILE A 82 -8.56 -2.46 -3.59
C ILE A 82 -9.53 -1.28 -3.49
N TYR A 83 -9.56 -0.43 -4.50
CA TYR A 83 -10.49 0.69 -4.56
C TYR A 83 -11.96 0.27 -4.62
N GLU A 84 -12.22 -0.90 -5.16
CA GLU A 84 -13.57 -1.44 -5.31
C GLU A 84 -14.02 -2.25 -4.10
N TYR A 85 -13.12 -2.47 -3.14
CA TYR A 85 -13.39 -3.30 -1.97
C TYR A 85 -13.22 -2.56 -0.64
N PRO A 86 -13.72 -1.32 -0.50
CA PRO A 86 -13.69 -0.70 0.83
C PRO A 86 -14.44 -1.55 1.86
N GLU A 87 -15.48 -2.28 1.40
CA GLU A 87 -16.22 -3.19 2.25
C GLU A 87 -15.41 -4.39 2.71
N ILE A 88 -14.52 -4.93 1.87
CA ILE A 88 -13.63 -6.01 2.27
C ILE A 88 -12.63 -5.51 3.29
N LEU A 89 -12.12 -4.29 3.10
CA LEU A 89 -11.24 -3.65 4.07
C LEU A 89 -11.93 -3.44 5.41
N THR A 90 -13.21 -3.06 5.40
CA THR A 90 -13.98 -2.82 6.61
C THR A 90 -14.54 -4.11 7.20
N LYS A 91 -14.85 -5.10 6.38
CA LYS A 91 -15.47 -6.33 6.85
C LYS A 91 -14.45 -7.40 7.24
N GLY A 92 -13.30 -7.47 6.58
CA GLY A 92 -12.24 -8.44 6.90
C GLY A 92 -12.72 -9.86 7.10
N PHE A 93 -13.89 -10.19 6.55
CA PHE A 93 -14.53 -11.45 6.82
C PHE A 93 -14.29 -12.44 5.70
N VAL A 94 -14.21 -13.70 6.07
CA VAL A 94 -14.11 -14.80 5.11
C VAL A 94 -15.42 -15.52 4.98
N LYS A 95 -16.27 -15.42 5.99
CA LYS A 95 -17.48 -16.20 6.05
C LYS A 95 -18.63 -15.37 6.59
N ALA A 96 -19.71 -15.31 5.80
CA ALA A 96 -20.98 -14.82 6.26
C ALA A 96 -21.93 -16.02 6.36
N GLU A 97 -22.50 -16.25 7.54
CA GLU A 97 -23.51 -17.27 7.75
C GLU A 97 -24.88 -16.62 7.76
N GLY A 98 -25.71 -17.06 6.81
CA GLY A 98 -27.04 -16.51 6.65
C GLY A 98 -28.04 -17.19 7.56
N GLY A 99 -28.99 -16.44 8.04
CA GLY A 99 -30.13 -16.84 8.85
C GLY A 99 -30.90 -15.59 9.21
N PRO A 100 -31.89 -15.67 10.13
CA PRO A 100 -32.55 -14.47 10.64
C PRO A 100 -31.53 -13.51 11.26
N ASP A 101 -30.47 -14.07 11.84
CA ASP A 101 -29.35 -13.33 12.38
C ASP A 101 -28.12 -13.61 11.51
N ILE A 102 -27.72 -12.64 10.71
CA ILE A 102 -26.52 -12.77 9.89
C ILE A 102 -25.31 -12.68 10.83
N SER A 103 -24.61 -13.80 10.94
CA SER A 103 -23.37 -13.86 11.68
C SER A 103 -22.22 -13.72 10.69
N ILE A 104 -21.38 -12.71 10.90
CA ILE A 104 -20.15 -12.52 10.12
C ILE A 104 -19.00 -13.01 11.00
N THR A 105 -18.39 -14.11 10.57
CA THR A 105 -17.20 -14.63 11.24
C THR A 105 -15.97 -14.04 10.58
N LEU A 106 -15.16 -13.35 11.39
CA LEU A 106 -13.89 -12.82 10.93
C LEU A 106 -12.83 -13.91 11.08
N ASP A 107 -12.14 -14.23 9.99
CA ASP A 107 -11.04 -15.16 10.03
C ASP A 107 -9.83 -14.47 10.66
N LYS A 108 -9.37 -14.99 11.78
CA LYS A 108 -8.19 -14.46 12.48
C LYS A 108 -6.94 -14.56 11.64
N ASP A 109 -6.89 -15.56 10.79
CA ASP A 109 -5.74 -15.83 9.92
C ASP A 109 -5.88 -15.16 8.58
N PHE A 110 -7.05 -14.60 8.29
CA PHE A 110 -7.27 -13.82 7.10
C PHE A 110 -6.61 -12.47 7.25
N ILE A 111 -5.45 -12.38 6.67
CA ILE A 111 -4.74 -11.13 6.55
C ILE A 111 -4.86 -10.72 5.10
N LEU A 112 -5.79 -9.81 4.80
CA LEU A 112 -5.74 -9.12 3.54
C LEU A 112 -4.49 -8.23 3.60
N PRO A 113 -3.45 -8.55 2.83
CA PRO A 113 -2.25 -7.74 2.89
C PRO A 113 -2.57 -6.35 2.34
N PHE A 114 -2.74 -5.41 3.23
CA PHE A 114 -2.93 -4.02 2.85
C PHE A 114 -1.65 -3.43 2.28
N LEU A 115 -0.53 -3.91 2.78
CA LEU A 115 0.78 -3.56 2.28
C LEU A 115 1.32 -4.67 1.40
N CYS A 116 1.78 -4.29 0.23
CA CYS A 116 2.45 -5.18 -0.70
C CYS A 116 3.78 -5.66 -0.09
N ARG A 117 4.02 -6.95 -0.13
CA ARG A 117 5.26 -7.52 0.41
C ARG A 117 6.50 -7.00 -0.31
N ALA A 118 6.41 -6.80 -1.61
CA ALA A 118 7.51 -6.23 -2.37
C ALA A 118 7.85 -4.81 -1.89
N ALA A 119 6.82 -4.02 -1.57
CA ALA A 119 7.03 -2.68 -1.03
C ALA A 119 7.73 -2.72 0.32
N ILE A 120 7.29 -3.60 1.21
CA ILE A 120 7.93 -3.77 2.53
C ILE A 120 9.39 -4.17 2.37
N GLY A 121 9.67 -5.10 1.47
CA GLY A 121 11.04 -5.54 1.21
C GLY A 121 11.95 -4.44 0.67
N LEU A 122 11.43 -3.58 -0.21
CA LEU A 122 12.17 -2.46 -0.77
C LEU A 122 12.48 -1.39 0.30
N ILE A 123 11.56 -1.15 1.20
CA ILE A 123 11.76 -0.19 2.29
C ILE A 123 12.85 -0.69 3.23
N GLY A 124 12.82 -1.98 3.59
CA GLY A 124 13.85 -2.59 4.42
C GLY A 124 14.13 -1.78 5.69
N ASP A 125 15.40 -1.38 5.86
CA ASP A 125 15.86 -0.64 7.04
C ASP A 125 15.60 0.87 6.97
N LEU A 126 15.03 1.36 5.87
CA LEU A 126 14.74 2.79 5.72
C LEU A 126 13.55 3.24 6.57
N GLY A 127 12.71 2.33 6.96
CA GLY A 127 11.54 2.61 7.79
C GLY A 127 11.21 1.45 8.71
N VAL A 128 10.49 1.74 9.77
CA VAL A 128 9.99 0.74 10.71
C VAL A 128 8.47 0.73 10.62
N LEU A 129 7.90 -0.45 10.41
CA LEU A 129 6.44 -0.62 10.44
C LEU A 129 5.91 -0.17 11.80
N ASN A 130 4.88 0.67 11.78
CA ASN A 130 4.29 1.21 13.00
C ASN A 130 3.69 0.12 13.90
N ASP A 131 3.22 -0.97 13.26
CA ASP A 131 2.76 -2.15 14.00
C ASP A 131 3.25 -3.42 13.29
N PRO A 132 4.47 -3.90 13.62
CA PRO A 132 5.05 -5.07 12.96
C PRO A 132 4.25 -6.36 13.17
N GLN A 133 3.49 -6.45 14.25
CA GLN A 133 2.70 -7.64 14.55
C GLN A 133 1.51 -7.79 13.61
N GLN A 134 1.14 -6.72 12.95
CA GLN A 134 0.02 -6.68 12.02
C GLN A 134 0.48 -6.55 10.57
N THR A 135 1.69 -7.00 10.28
CA THR A 135 2.25 -6.94 8.93
C THR A 135 1.27 -7.49 7.91
N GLY A 136 0.90 -6.67 6.94
CA GLY A 136 -0.06 -7.02 5.89
C GLY A 136 -1.52 -6.91 6.29
N GLY A 137 -1.84 -6.83 7.58
CA GLY A 137 -3.21 -6.77 8.05
C GLY A 137 -3.51 -5.67 9.07
N MET A 138 -2.51 -4.86 9.36
CA MET A 138 -2.57 -3.87 10.42
C MET A 138 -3.79 -2.95 10.32
N ILE A 139 -3.99 -2.34 9.17
CA ILE A 139 -5.08 -1.39 8.96
C ILE A 139 -6.42 -2.09 9.04
N ILE A 140 -6.51 -3.30 8.51
CA ILE A 140 -7.72 -4.11 8.55
C ILE A 140 -8.06 -4.51 9.98
N ARG A 141 -7.07 -4.88 10.77
CA ARG A 141 -7.28 -5.24 12.16
C ARG A 141 -7.79 -4.06 12.98
N ASP A 142 -7.26 -2.86 12.76
CA ASP A 142 -7.72 -1.65 13.42
C ASP A 142 -9.15 -1.32 13.03
N VAL A 143 -9.52 -1.48 11.78
CA VAL A 143 -10.90 -1.32 11.31
C VAL A 143 -11.81 -2.34 11.97
N ILE A 144 -11.40 -3.60 12.06
CA ILE A 144 -12.17 -4.66 12.71
C ILE A 144 -12.41 -4.32 14.18
N ARG A 145 -11.44 -3.79 14.90
CA ARG A 145 -11.60 -3.39 16.29
C ARG A 145 -12.56 -2.21 16.45
N ALA A 146 -12.65 -1.35 15.44
CA ALA A 146 -13.55 -0.21 15.46
C ALA A 146 -15.01 -0.58 15.17
N ILE A 147 -15.23 -1.75 14.62
CA ILE A 147 -16.55 -2.29 14.33
C ILE A 147 -17.13 -2.91 15.61
#